data_ddcaf141da107911533a02634121180a
#
_entry.id   ddcaf141da107911533a02634121180a
#
_cell.length_a   1.000
_cell.length_b   1.000
_cell.length_c   1.000
_cell.angle_alpha   90.00
_cell.angle_beta   90.00
_cell.angle_gamma   90.00
#
_symmetry.space_group_name_H-M   'P 1'
#
loop_
_entity.id
_entity.type
_entity.pdbx_description
1 polymer ?
#
loop_
_entity_poly.entity_id
_entity_poly.type
_entity_poly.pdbx_seq_one_letter_code
_entity_poly.pdbx_strand_id
1 'polypeptide(L)'
;MTKKKEKQLLCEDNLRHNEYYGMQSTIDNLYQASANGEVFTDLMSVILQRENILLAYRNIKKNTGSKTSGTDNLTIEDIGKCTPDEVVEKVRFIVNGSKHGYRPKPVRRKEIPKPYDPSKTRPLGIPCIWDRLVQQCIKQVMEPVCEAKFSNNSYGFRPNHSVENAIARSYQL
;
A
#
# COMPACT_ATOMS: atom_id res chain seq x y z
N MET A 1 8.81 46.12 6.34
CA MET A 1 9.58 45.06 7.06
C MET A 1 9.00 43.71 6.71
N THR A 2 9.57 43.02 5.76
CA THR A 2 9.11 41.69 5.31
C THR A 2 9.68 40.65 6.26
N LYS A 3 8.82 40.01 7.05
CA LYS A 3 9.21 38.85 7.86
C LYS A 3 9.66 37.72 6.94
N LYS A 4 10.99 37.44 6.89
CA LYS A 4 11.53 36.21 6.36
C LYS A 4 10.85 35.04 7.08
N LYS A 5 10.03 34.23 6.36
CA LYS A 5 9.60 32.93 6.84
C LYS A 5 10.85 32.10 7.01
N GLU A 6 11.26 31.86 8.26
CA GLU A 6 12.25 30.84 8.56
C GLU A 6 11.80 29.51 7.96
N LYS A 7 12.67 28.91 7.14
CA LYS A 7 12.46 27.54 6.65
C LYS A 7 12.43 26.63 7.88
N GLN A 8 11.24 26.14 8.22
CA GLN A 8 11.08 25.16 9.28
C GLN A 8 11.87 23.91 8.88
N LEU A 9 12.89 23.56 9.64
CA LEU A 9 13.66 22.34 9.43
C LEU A 9 12.75 21.14 9.54
N LEU A 10 12.82 20.24 8.56
CA LEU A 10 12.10 18.96 8.60
C LEU A 10 12.70 18.12 9.73
N CYS A 11 11.90 17.80 10.74
CA CYS A 11 12.25 16.85 11.78
C CYS A 11 11.45 15.56 11.57
N GLU A 12 11.92 14.46 12.19
CA GLU A 12 11.32 13.12 12.02
C GLU A 12 9.82 13.08 12.30
N ASP A 13 9.34 13.88 13.27
CA ASP A 13 7.92 13.97 13.63
C ASP A 13 7.03 14.62 12.55
N ASN A 14 7.63 15.42 11.67
CA ASN A 14 6.94 16.14 10.61
C ASN A 14 7.04 15.44 9.23
N LEU A 15 7.83 14.38 9.12
CA LEU A 15 8.00 13.64 7.88
C LEU A 15 6.76 12.80 7.54
N ARG A 16 6.43 12.73 6.26
CA ARG A 16 5.47 11.74 5.77
C ARG A 16 6.05 10.33 5.94
N HIS A 17 5.17 9.32 5.99
CA HIS A 17 5.63 7.94 6.19
C HIS A 17 6.68 7.49 5.18
N ASN A 18 6.52 7.85 3.89
CA ASN A 18 7.46 7.51 2.84
C ASN A 18 8.84 8.16 3.05
N GLU A 19 8.86 9.42 3.49
CA GLU A 19 10.09 10.17 3.80
C GLU A 19 10.78 9.59 5.03
N TYR A 20 10.01 9.29 6.10
CA TYR A 20 10.53 8.70 7.32
C TYR A 20 11.25 7.36 7.08
N TYR A 21 10.70 6.51 6.19
CA TYR A 21 11.32 5.23 5.83
C TYR A 21 12.29 5.32 4.64
N GLY A 22 12.62 6.51 4.14
CA GLY A 22 13.54 6.70 3.01
C GLY A 22 13.01 6.19 1.67
N MET A 23 11.71 5.93 1.54
CA MET A 23 11.11 5.38 0.32
C MET A 23 10.67 6.44 -0.70
N GLN A 24 10.66 7.74 -0.34
CA GLN A 24 10.12 8.77 -1.24
C GLN A 24 10.90 8.84 -2.55
N SER A 25 12.23 8.90 -2.49
CA SER A 25 13.06 8.93 -3.69
C SER A 25 12.90 7.69 -4.58
N THR A 26 12.76 6.53 -3.97
CA THR A 26 12.51 5.27 -4.69
C THR A 26 11.17 5.31 -5.43
N ILE A 27 10.11 5.79 -4.77
CA ILE A 27 8.77 5.94 -5.35
C ILE A 27 8.79 6.94 -6.51
N ASP A 28 9.45 8.08 -6.34
CA ASP A 28 9.56 9.11 -7.36
C ASP A 28 10.36 8.61 -8.59
N ASN A 29 11.45 7.88 -8.37
CA ASN A 29 12.24 7.27 -9.44
C ASN A 29 11.44 6.22 -10.21
N LEU A 30 10.68 5.36 -9.53
CA LEU A 30 9.80 4.37 -10.18
C LEU A 30 8.75 5.05 -11.06
N TYR A 31 8.14 6.13 -10.57
CA TYR A 31 7.18 6.91 -11.35
C TYR A 31 7.84 7.50 -12.60
N GLN A 32 8.98 8.18 -12.45
CA GLN A 32 9.68 8.82 -13.56
C GLN A 32 10.17 7.81 -14.60
N ALA A 33 10.80 6.71 -14.17
CA ALA A 33 11.23 5.64 -15.04
C ALA A 33 10.06 5.04 -15.85
N SER A 34 8.93 4.80 -15.17
CA SER A 34 7.72 4.35 -15.85
C SER A 34 7.18 5.38 -16.84
N ALA A 35 7.12 6.67 -16.47
CA ALA A 35 6.67 7.74 -17.36
C ALA A 35 7.54 7.82 -18.63
N ASN A 36 8.85 7.60 -18.50
CA ASN A 36 9.80 7.55 -19.60
C ASN A 36 9.72 6.29 -20.46
N GLY A 37 8.90 5.30 -20.07
CA GLY A 37 8.73 4.07 -20.83
C GLY A 37 9.77 2.99 -20.52
N GLU A 38 10.52 3.12 -19.44
CA GLU A 38 11.52 2.13 -19.04
C GLU A 38 10.87 0.79 -18.65
N VAL A 39 11.60 -0.30 -18.91
CA VAL A 39 11.18 -1.65 -18.57
C VAL A 39 11.85 -2.08 -17.27
N PHE A 40 11.06 -2.49 -16.30
CA PHE A 40 11.55 -2.95 -15.01
C PHE A 40 11.83 -4.46 -15.06
N THR A 41 13.06 -4.86 -14.76
CA THR A 41 13.48 -6.28 -14.75
C THR A 41 13.48 -6.88 -13.35
N ASP A 42 13.66 -6.08 -12.32
CA ASP A 42 13.73 -6.53 -10.92
C ASP A 42 13.00 -5.58 -9.96
N LEU A 43 11.67 -5.62 -9.97
CA LEU A 43 10.87 -4.94 -8.95
C LEU A 43 10.82 -5.72 -7.62
N MET A 44 11.15 -7.01 -7.65
CA MET A 44 11.06 -7.85 -6.47
C MET A 44 12.10 -7.46 -5.41
N SER A 45 13.29 -7.05 -5.82
CA SER A 45 14.32 -6.52 -4.92
C SER A 45 13.81 -5.29 -4.15
N VAL A 46 13.11 -4.38 -4.85
CA VAL A 46 12.51 -3.18 -4.24
C VAL A 46 11.34 -3.54 -3.32
N ILE A 47 10.48 -4.48 -3.73
CA ILE A 47 9.35 -4.96 -2.93
C ILE A 47 9.82 -5.54 -1.59
N LEU A 48 10.94 -6.27 -1.59
CA LEU A 48 11.49 -6.94 -0.42
C LEU A 48 12.55 -6.12 0.33
N GLN A 49 12.75 -4.85 -0.03
CA GLN A 49 13.57 -3.94 0.76
C GLN A 49 13.02 -3.77 2.16
N ARG A 50 13.94 -3.65 3.14
CA ARG A 50 13.61 -3.45 4.55
C ARG A 50 12.67 -2.26 4.74
N GLU A 51 13.02 -1.15 4.14
CA GLU A 51 12.33 0.13 4.24
C GLU A 51 10.90 0.01 3.71
N ASN A 52 10.72 -0.67 2.58
CA ASN A 52 9.40 -0.90 1.99
C ASN A 52 8.52 -1.80 2.89
N ILE A 53 9.08 -2.85 3.47
CA ILE A 53 8.35 -3.76 4.36
C ILE A 53 7.91 -3.04 5.64
N LEU A 54 8.79 -2.24 6.24
CA LEU A 54 8.46 -1.48 7.46
C LEU A 54 7.44 -0.37 7.19
N LEU A 55 7.53 0.29 6.03
CA LEU A 55 6.53 1.24 5.57
C LEU A 55 5.16 0.55 5.36
N ALA A 56 5.16 -0.64 4.76
CA ALA A 56 3.94 -1.43 4.57
C ALA A 56 3.28 -1.80 5.91
N TYR A 57 4.05 -2.23 6.90
CA TYR A 57 3.55 -2.46 8.25
C TYR A 57 2.91 -1.19 8.84
N ARG A 58 3.57 -0.04 8.71
CA ARG A 58 3.04 1.25 9.21
C ARG A 58 1.72 1.61 8.56
N ASN A 59 1.64 1.45 7.24
CA ASN A 59 0.42 1.75 6.47
C ASN A 59 -0.74 0.84 6.86
N ILE A 60 -0.51 -0.47 7.01
CA ILE A 60 -1.56 -1.40 7.46
C ILE A 60 -1.99 -1.09 8.89
N LYS A 61 -1.06 -0.82 9.80
CA LYS A 61 -1.36 -0.53 11.21
C LYS A 61 -2.34 0.63 11.37
N LYS A 62 -2.27 1.61 10.49
CA LYS A 62 -3.16 2.78 10.48
C LYS A 62 -4.60 2.45 10.03
N ASN A 63 -4.81 1.37 9.28
CA ASN A 63 -6.11 1.02 8.73
C ASN A 63 -7.06 0.48 9.81
N THR A 64 -8.32 0.92 9.80
CA THR A 64 -9.36 0.46 10.75
C THR A 64 -9.56 -1.05 10.72
N GLY A 65 -9.42 -1.69 9.54
CA GLY A 65 -9.51 -3.14 9.37
C GLY A 65 -8.29 -3.95 9.84
N SER A 66 -7.23 -3.30 10.34
CA SER A 66 -5.98 -3.98 10.74
C SER A 66 -6.17 -4.99 11.88
N LYS A 67 -7.15 -4.77 12.75
CA LYS A 67 -7.52 -5.65 13.86
C LYS A 67 -8.49 -6.78 13.48
N THR A 68 -8.94 -6.83 12.23
CA THR A 68 -9.81 -7.89 11.73
C THR A 68 -8.95 -9.04 11.23
N SER A 69 -9.03 -10.21 11.86
CA SER A 69 -8.25 -11.40 11.50
C SER A 69 -8.77 -12.08 10.22
N GLY A 70 -7.86 -12.75 9.51
CA GLY A 70 -8.18 -13.71 8.45
C GLY A 70 -8.59 -15.09 8.99
N THR A 71 -8.27 -16.14 8.25
CA THR A 71 -8.51 -17.54 8.63
C THR A 71 -7.54 -18.05 9.70
N ASP A 72 -6.40 -17.39 9.88
CA ASP A 72 -5.37 -17.76 10.85
C ASP A 72 -5.54 -17.09 12.23
N ASN A 73 -6.60 -16.30 12.41
CA ASN A 73 -6.92 -15.55 13.63
C ASN A 73 -5.84 -14.53 14.07
N LEU A 74 -4.86 -14.23 13.21
CA LEU A 74 -3.82 -13.25 13.48
C LEU A 74 -4.25 -11.85 13.03
N THR A 75 -3.77 -10.83 13.76
CA THR A 75 -4.04 -9.42 13.54
C THR A 75 -2.74 -8.62 13.46
N ILE A 76 -2.85 -7.32 13.21
CA ILE A 76 -1.68 -6.41 13.22
C ILE A 76 -0.99 -6.34 14.60
N GLU A 77 -1.72 -6.62 15.68
CA GLU A 77 -1.17 -6.62 17.04
C GLU A 77 -0.20 -7.79 17.24
N ASP A 78 -0.42 -8.93 16.56
CA ASP A 78 0.47 -10.07 16.60
C ASP A 78 1.77 -9.81 15.82
N ILE A 79 1.69 -9.09 14.70
CA ILE A 79 2.90 -8.59 14.00
C ILE A 79 3.64 -7.57 14.89
N GLY A 80 2.91 -6.73 15.63
CA GLY A 80 3.48 -5.74 16.53
C GLY A 80 4.27 -6.30 17.71
N LYS A 81 4.17 -7.60 18.00
CA LYS A 81 4.99 -8.31 19.00
C LYS A 81 6.37 -8.71 18.46
N CYS A 82 6.55 -8.71 17.14
CA CYS A 82 7.80 -9.03 16.48
C CYS A 82 8.72 -7.80 16.43
N THR A 83 10.03 -8.03 16.45
CA THR A 83 11.02 -7.00 16.15
C THR A 83 10.95 -6.61 14.67
N PRO A 84 11.44 -5.41 14.27
CA PRO A 84 11.49 -5.02 12.87
C PRO A 84 12.21 -6.04 11.97
N ASP A 85 13.30 -6.62 12.46
CA ASP A 85 14.07 -7.60 11.70
C ASP A 85 13.31 -8.92 11.50
N GLU A 86 12.62 -9.41 12.53
CA GLU A 86 11.75 -10.58 12.43
C GLU A 86 10.62 -10.38 11.42
N VAL A 87 10.03 -9.18 11.37
CA VAL A 87 8.99 -8.86 10.38
C VAL A 87 9.56 -8.92 8.96
N VAL A 88 10.73 -8.32 8.75
CA VAL A 88 11.40 -8.31 7.44
C VAL A 88 11.75 -9.72 6.97
N GLU A 89 12.41 -10.49 7.83
CA GLU A 89 12.79 -11.88 7.51
C GLU A 89 11.57 -12.76 7.25
N LYS A 90 10.50 -12.59 8.00
CA LYS A 90 9.28 -13.36 7.80
C LYS A 90 8.58 -13.02 6.49
N VAL A 91 8.52 -11.75 6.08
CA VAL A 91 7.98 -11.37 4.77
C VAL A 91 8.83 -11.95 3.64
N ARG A 92 10.15 -11.85 3.73
CA ARG A 92 11.08 -12.44 2.76
C ARG A 92 10.92 -13.96 2.67
N PHE A 93 10.79 -14.63 3.80
CA PHE A 93 10.53 -16.07 3.86
C PHE A 93 9.19 -16.46 3.22
N ILE A 94 8.11 -15.71 3.49
CA ILE A 94 6.79 -15.97 2.89
C ILE A 94 6.85 -15.85 1.37
N VAL A 95 7.59 -14.87 0.85
CA VAL A 95 7.67 -14.64 -0.60
C VAL A 95 8.64 -15.60 -1.29
N ASN A 96 9.82 -15.82 -0.73
CA ASN A 96 10.91 -16.55 -1.37
C ASN A 96 11.08 -17.99 -0.83
N GLY A 97 10.51 -18.32 0.33
CA GLY A 97 10.79 -19.57 1.04
C GLY A 97 10.17 -20.83 0.42
N SER A 98 9.36 -20.71 -0.61
CA SER A 98 8.73 -21.83 -1.30
C SER A 98 9.34 -22.04 -2.68
N LYS A 99 9.70 -23.30 -3.03
CA LYS A 99 10.12 -23.68 -4.38
C LYS A 99 9.09 -23.37 -5.47
N HIS A 100 7.84 -23.12 -5.07
CA HIS A 100 6.71 -22.84 -5.98
C HIS A 100 6.26 -21.37 -5.93
N GLY A 101 7.08 -20.48 -5.34
CA GLY A 101 6.75 -19.07 -5.15
C GLY A 101 5.75 -18.80 -4.01
N TYR A 102 5.31 -17.56 -3.91
CA TYR A 102 4.38 -17.12 -2.88
C TYR A 102 3.00 -17.79 -3.03
N ARG A 103 2.50 -18.36 -1.93
CA ARG A 103 1.16 -18.95 -1.85
C ARG A 103 0.37 -18.30 -0.72
N PRO A 104 -0.63 -17.44 -1.05
CA PRO A 104 -1.47 -16.81 -0.04
C PRO A 104 -2.35 -17.86 0.67
N LYS A 105 -2.66 -17.60 1.93
CA LYS A 105 -3.62 -18.40 2.70
C LYS A 105 -5.05 -18.16 2.19
N PRO A 106 -5.98 -19.10 2.43
CA PRO A 106 -7.40 -18.88 2.13
C PRO A 106 -7.94 -17.64 2.82
N VAL A 107 -8.81 -16.91 2.13
CA VAL A 107 -9.47 -15.72 2.69
C VAL A 107 -10.67 -16.12 3.55
N ARG A 108 -10.91 -15.39 4.63
CA ARG A 108 -12.12 -15.53 5.43
C ARG A 108 -13.26 -14.79 4.76
N ARG A 109 -14.33 -15.49 4.39
CA ARG A 109 -15.54 -14.86 3.82
C ARG A 109 -16.40 -14.24 4.92
N LYS A 110 -16.84 -13.00 4.70
CA LYS A 110 -17.81 -12.30 5.52
C LYS A 110 -18.87 -11.67 4.62
N GLU A 111 -20.13 -11.85 4.96
CA GLU A 111 -21.24 -11.19 4.27
C GLU A 111 -21.44 -9.78 4.84
N ILE A 112 -21.54 -8.78 3.96
CA ILE A 112 -21.78 -7.39 4.34
C ILE A 112 -23.09 -6.93 3.71
N PRO A 113 -24.02 -6.32 4.49
CA PRO A 113 -25.25 -5.74 3.93
C PRO A 113 -24.94 -4.69 2.88
N LYS A 114 -25.76 -4.62 1.81
CA LYS A 114 -25.65 -3.55 0.82
C LYS A 114 -26.19 -2.24 1.41
N PRO A 115 -25.53 -1.08 1.14
CA PRO A 115 -25.94 0.21 1.72
C PRO A 115 -27.39 0.60 1.42
N TYR A 116 -27.88 0.26 0.21
CA TYR A 116 -29.22 0.68 -0.27
C TYR A 116 -30.27 -0.43 -0.15
N ASP A 117 -29.89 -1.64 0.23
CA ASP A 117 -30.81 -2.79 0.38
C ASP A 117 -30.22 -3.75 1.43
N PRO A 118 -30.51 -3.51 2.72
CA PRO A 118 -29.98 -4.33 3.81
C PRO A 118 -30.43 -5.82 3.78
N SER A 119 -31.49 -6.13 3.01
CA SER A 119 -31.95 -7.52 2.81
C SER A 119 -30.97 -8.31 1.93
N LYS A 120 -30.15 -7.62 1.14
CA LYS A 120 -29.14 -8.23 0.26
C LYS A 120 -27.75 -8.04 0.84
N THR A 121 -26.94 -9.10 0.78
CA THR A 121 -25.54 -9.07 1.19
C THR A 121 -24.59 -9.10 -0.01
N ARG A 122 -23.35 -8.72 0.23
CA ARG A 122 -22.21 -8.93 -0.67
C ARG A 122 -21.10 -9.65 0.07
N PRO A 123 -20.44 -10.63 -0.55
CA PRO A 123 -19.30 -11.29 0.09
C PRO A 123 -18.09 -10.38 0.14
N LEU A 124 -17.40 -10.36 1.26
CA LEU A 124 -16.09 -9.75 1.46
C LEU A 124 -15.08 -10.83 1.81
N GLY A 125 -14.00 -10.94 1.05
CA GLY A 125 -12.86 -11.77 1.39
C GLY A 125 -11.88 -11.02 2.30
N ILE A 126 -11.59 -11.57 3.48
CA ILE A 126 -10.62 -10.99 4.43
C ILE A 126 -9.36 -11.85 4.40
N PRO A 127 -8.25 -11.37 3.78
CA PRO A 127 -6.98 -12.08 3.76
C PRO A 127 -6.33 -12.14 5.16
N CYS A 128 -5.44 -13.10 5.37
CA CYS A 128 -4.61 -13.15 6.57
C CYS A 128 -3.70 -11.92 6.67
N ILE A 129 -3.35 -11.52 7.89
CA ILE A 129 -2.63 -10.26 8.11
C ILE A 129 -1.25 -10.23 7.45
N TRP A 130 -0.53 -11.36 7.40
CA TRP A 130 0.74 -11.49 6.72
C TRP A 130 0.60 -11.38 5.20
N ASP A 131 -0.47 -11.92 4.62
CA ASP A 131 -0.77 -11.78 3.19
C ASP A 131 -1.10 -10.32 2.85
N ARG A 132 -1.83 -9.62 3.73
CA ARG A 132 -2.07 -8.18 3.58
C ARG A 132 -0.76 -7.38 3.61
N LEU A 133 0.20 -7.78 4.45
CA LEU A 133 1.50 -7.12 4.51
C LEU A 133 2.28 -7.31 3.20
N VAL A 134 2.30 -8.52 2.65
CA VAL A 134 2.90 -8.79 1.33
C VAL A 134 2.20 -7.98 0.23
N GLN A 135 0.87 -7.98 0.20
CA GLN A 135 0.08 -7.20 -0.76
C GLN A 135 0.39 -5.69 -0.67
N GLN A 136 0.55 -5.17 0.54
CA GLN A 136 0.90 -3.76 0.74
C GLN A 136 2.32 -3.45 0.26
N CYS A 137 3.30 -4.35 0.45
CA CYS A 137 4.64 -4.20 -0.10
C CYS A 137 4.62 -4.12 -1.64
N ILE A 138 3.84 -4.99 -2.27
CA ILE A 138 3.66 -4.99 -3.73
C ILE A 138 2.96 -3.70 -4.18
N LYS A 139 1.88 -3.31 -3.50
CA LYS A 139 1.11 -2.11 -3.85
C LYS A 139 2.00 -0.86 -3.87
N GLN A 140 2.81 -0.64 -2.85
CA GLN A 140 3.66 0.56 -2.72
C GLN A 140 4.65 0.73 -3.88
N VAL A 141 5.13 -0.38 -4.45
CA VAL A 141 6.06 -0.37 -5.57
C VAL A 141 5.33 -0.32 -6.91
N MET A 142 4.21 -1.02 -7.04
CA MET A 142 3.45 -1.05 -8.30
C MET A 142 2.60 0.20 -8.53
N GLU A 143 2.12 0.85 -7.47
CA GLU A 143 1.25 2.02 -7.56
C GLU A 143 1.90 3.16 -8.35
N PRO A 144 3.14 3.63 -8.07
CA PRO A 144 3.79 4.67 -8.87
C PRO A 144 4.06 4.24 -10.31
N VAL A 145 4.41 2.97 -10.54
CA VAL A 145 4.64 2.45 -11.89
C VAL A 145 3.37 2.47 -12.73
N CYS A 146 2.24 2.04 -12.15
CA CYS A 146 0.94 2.04 -12.82
C CYS A 146 0.38 3.45 -13.00
N GLU A 147 0.53 4.31 -11.96
CA GLU A 147 0.03 5.68 -11.95
C GLU A 147 0.60 6.52 -13.12
N ALA A 148 1.87 6.33 -13.43
CA ALA A 148 2.53 6.98 -14.56
C ALA A 148 1.97 6.60 -15.93
N LYS A 149 1.24 5.49 -16.03
CA LYS A 149 0.66 4.97 -17.30
C LYS A 149 -0.84 5.20 -17.42
N PHE A 150 -1.53 5.55 -16.34
CA PHE A 150 -2.97 5.76 -16.40
C PHE A 150 -3.34 7.00 -17.22
N SER A 151 -4.40 6.86 -18.00
CA SER A 151 -5.01 7.99 -18.71
C SER A 151 -5.46 9.08 -17.74
N ASN A 152 -5.33 10.35 -18.16
CA ASN A 152 -5.84 11.50 -17.41
C ASN A 152 -7.37 11.47 -17.20
N ASN A 153 -8.10 10.64 -17.95
CA ASN A 153 -9.55 10.45 -17.80
C ASN A 153 -9.90 9.23 -16.91
N SER A 154 -8.90 8.57 -16.31
CA SER A 154 -9.13 7.48 -15.35
C SER A 154 -9.15 8.04 -13.94
N TYR A 155 -10.27 7.90 -13.22
CA TYR A 155 -10.46 8.49 -11.88
C TYR A 155 -10.66 7.44 -10.78
N GLY A 156 -11.05 6.20 -11.15
CA GLY A 156 -11.38 5.16 -10.17
C GLY A 156 -10.18 4.64 -9.41
N PHE A 157 -10.26 4.63 -8.07
CA PHE A 157 -9.26 4.06 -7.15
C PHE A 157 -7.84 4.61 -7.25
N ARG A 158 -7.67 5.80 -7.84
CA ARG A 158 -6.38 6.47 -7.96
C ARG A 158 -6.13 7.46 -6.82
N PRO A 159 -4.88 7.63 -6.35
CA PRO A 159 -4.53 8.68 -5.40
C PRO A 159 -4.90 10.06 -5.92
N ASN A 160 -5.39 10.92 -5.03
CA ASN A 160 -5.77 12.31 -5.34
C ASN A 160 -6.84 12.48 -6.45
N HIS A 161 -7.55 11.42 -6.81
CA HIS A 161 -8.67 11.45 -7.75
C HIS A 161 -9.97 11.15 -7.01
N SER A 162 -11.03 11.88 -7.36
CA SER A 162 -12.35 11.75 -6.71
C SER A 162 -13.48 11.66 -7.75
N VAL A 163 -14.66 11.32 -7.29
CA VAL A 163 -15.88 11.31 -8.13
C VAL A 163 -16.19 12.71 -8.63
N GLU A 164 -15.98 13.73 -7.79
CA GLU A 164 -16.19 15.14 -8.14
C GLU A 164 -15.26 15.57 -9.28
N ASN A 165 -13.99 15.12 -9.26
CA ASN A 165 -13.04 15.38 -10.35
C ASN A 165 -13.52 14.73 -11.67
N ALA A 166 -14.06 13.49 -11.61
CA ALA A 166 -14.59 12.81 -12.78
C ALA A 166 -15.81 13.55 -13.35
N ILE A 167 -16.73 14.00 -12.49
CA ILE A 167 -17.90 14.78 -12.91
C ILE A 167 -17.46 16.11 -13.52
N ALA A 168 -16.57 16.85 -12.87
CA ALA A 168 -16.05 18.12 -13.40
C ALA A 168 -15.41 17.94 -14.78
N ARG A 169 -14.65 16.86 -14.99
CA ARG A 169 -14.05 16.55 -16.29
C ARG A 169 -15.11 16.25 -17.36
N SER A 170 -16.18 15.57 -17.00
CA SER A 170 -17.29 15.26 -17.93
C SER A 170 -18.01 16.51 -18.44
N TYR A 171 -18.03 17.61 -17.68
CA TYR A 171 -18.57 18.88 -18.12
C TYR A 171 -17.62 19.70 -19.02
N GLN A 172 -16.34 19.32 -19.08
CA GLN A 172 -15.32 19.97 -19.90
C GLN A 172 -15.10 19.30 -21.27
N LEU A 173 -15.66 18.12 -21.48
CA LEU A 173 -15.60 17.35 -22.73
C LEU A 173 -16.81 17.61 -23.60
#